data_cb7e66c9ddc72686234fdcd2d45a3244
#
_entry.id   cb7e66c9ddc72686234fdcd2d45a3244
#
_cell.length_a   1.000
_cell.length_b   1.000
_cell.length_c   1.000
_cell.angle_alpha   90.00
_cell.angle_beta   90.00
_cell.angle_gamma   90.00
#
_symmetry.space_group_name_H-M   'P 1'
#
loop_
_entity.id
_entity.type
_entity.pdbx_description
1 polymer ?
#
loop_
_entity_poly.entity_id
_entity_poly.type
_entity_poly.pdbx_seq_one_letter_code
_entity_poly.pdbx_strand_id
1 'polypeptide(L)'
;QTDAAINPGNSGGPLVTRSGLVVGINARSYLGANNLGFAVPSQVAALVMQDLIKQGTVVRSYTGIVPEPLQDLERFYQLEMNTGMLIGSIDPGSPAVEAGLRPGDIVLTINGVAVDARFPEQIPPIQHRIARVPVGSKLALTVKRGDREFAVEFNTELLESRIGEEWAFEAWGLSVRKVSRAVAREGQLPSQDGVIVIGVQSAFPSALAGLHAGDVITKINGVRLESLNQLKDAYAKCEQEPKEVLLEVLRNHSVLYFVLKP
;
A
#
# COMPACT_ATOMS: atom_id res chain seq x y z
N GLN A 1 6.18 9.10 -17.81
CA GLN A 1 7.32 8.40 -18.39
C GLN A 1 8.17 9.38 -19.20
N THR A 2 9.50 9.22 -19.23
CA THR A 2 10.44 10.07 -19.96
C THR A 2 11.60 9.23 -20.47
N ASP A 3 12.18 9.65 -21.59
CA ASP A 3 13.43 9.14 -22.14
C ASP A 3 14.66 9.93 -21.66
N ALA A 4 14.45 11.01 -20.91
CA ALA A 4 15.53 11.72 -20.25
C ALA A 4 16.29 10.79 -19.28
N ALA A 5 17.62 10.88 -19.29
CA ALA A 5 18.47 10.02 -18.48
C ALA A 5 18.27 10.29 -16.99
N ILE A 6 17.60 9.37 -16.29
CA ILE A 6 17.44 9.40 -14.83
C ILE A 6 18.47 8.43 -14.24
N ASN A 7 19.47 8.98 -13.58
CA ASN A 7 20.57 8.24 -12.95
C ASN A 7 20.50 8.38 -11.41
N PRO A 8 21.19 7.51 -10.66
CA PRO A 8 21.37 7.71 -9.21
C PRO A 8 21.87 9.13 -8.91
N GLY A 9 21.20 9.79 -7.97
CA GLY A 9 21.42 11.20 -7.63
C GLY A 9 20.39 12.16 -8.23
N ASN A 10 19.71 11.81 -9.32
CA ASN A 10 18.66 12.66 -9.92
C ASN A 10 17.29 12.51 -9.24
N SER A 11 17.07 11.46 -8.44
CA SER A 11 15.80 11.21 -7.73
C SER A 11 15.48 12.37 -6.77
N GLY A 12 14.21 12.83 -6.80
CA GLY A 12 13.76 14.00 -6.06
C GLY A 12 14.05 15.33 -6.75
N GLY A 13 14.92 15.36 -7.75
CA GLY A 13 15.19 16.55 -8.57
C GLY A 13 14.08 16.80 -9.61
N PRO A 14 14.02 18.03 -10.18
CA PRO A 14 13.01 18.41 -11.14
C PRO A 14 13.28 17.79 -12.53
N LEU A 15 12.21 17.38 -13.20
CA LEU A 15 12.20 17.15 -14.65
C LEU A 15 11.78 18.45 -15.33
N VAL A 16 12.68 19.02 -16.13
CA VAL A 16 12.52 20.38 -16.66
C VAL A 16 12.43 20.34 -18.19
N THR A 17 11.52 21.13 -18.76
CA THR A 17 11.48 21.36 -20.20
C THR A 17 12.65 22.24 -20.67
N ARG A 18 12.86 22.31 -21.97
CA ARG A 18 13.86 23.23 -22.57
C ARG A 18 13.54 24.71 -22.32
N SER A 19 12.30 25.04 -22.01
CA SER A 19 11.86 26.39 -21.63
C SER A 19 11.99 26.69 -20.12
N GLY A 20 12.56 25.76 -19.34
CA GLY A 20 12.78 25.95 -17.90
C GLY A 20 11.57 25.61 -17.02
N LEU A 21 10.48 25.07 -17.58
CA LEU A 21 9.29 24.70 -16.79
C LEU A 21 9.48 23.32 -16.15
N VAL A 22 9.13 23.20 -14.86
CA VAL A 22 9.12 21.92 -14.13
C VAL A 22 7.85 21.15 -14.51
N VAL A 23 8.00 20.01 -15.17
CA VAL A 23 6.90 19.11 -15.58
C VAL A 23 6.74 17.90 -14.69
N GLY A 24 7.73 17.63 -13.84
CA GLY A 24 7.66 16.50 -12.90
C GLY A 24 8.81 16.49 -11.91
N ILE A 25 8.77 15.53 -11.00
CA ILE A 25 9.83 15.20 -10.04
C ILE A 25 10.34 13.81 -10.35
N ASN A 26 11.64 13.68 -10.61
CA ASN A 26 12.27 12.40 -10.94
C ASN A 26 12.08 11.40 -9.80
N ALA A 27 11.57 10.21 -10.09
CA ALA A 27 11.29 9.20 -9.10
C ALA A 27 12.20 7.98 -9.23
N ARG A 28 12.26 7.37 -10.40
CA ARG A 28 13.04 6.14 -10.64
C ARG A 28 13.30 5.90 -12.11
N SER A 29 14.35 5.12 -12.40
CA SER A 29 14.59 4.51 -13.71
C SER A 29 14.28 3.01 -13.64
N TYR A 30 13.99 2.41 -14.80
CA TYR A 30 13.85 0.97 -14.91
C TYR A 30 15.22 0.35 -15.22
N LEU A 31 15.73 -0.50 -14.34
CA LEU A 31 17.08 -1.08 -14.45
C LEU A 31 17.24 -2.07 -15.61
N GLY A 32 16.14 -2.51 -16.23
CA GLY A 32 16.13 -3.48 -17.34
C GLY A 32 16.05 -2.86 -18.74
N ALA A 33 15.95 -1.54 -18.86
CA ALA A 33 15.86 -0.85 -20.13
C ALA A 33 16.59 0.50 -20.11
N ASN A 34 17.31 0.80 -21.18
CA ASN A 34 17.93 2.11 -21.34
C ASN A 34 16.87 3.17 -21.65
N ASN A 35 17.04 4.37 -21.12
CA ASN A 35 16.18 5.54 -21.38
C ASN A 35 14.70 5.35 -20.99
N LEU A 36 14.42 4.59 -19.92
CA LEU A 36 13.09 4.44 -19.39
C LEU A 36 13.06 5.00 -17.97
N GLY A 37 12.73 6.28 -17.86
CA GLY A 37 12.58 7.01 -16.61
C GLY A 37 11.13 7.29 -16.25
N PHE A 38 10.87 7.48 -14.96
CA PHE A 38 9.58 7.86 -14.43
C PHE A 38 9.72 9.08 -13.52
N ALA A 39 8.83 10.03 -13.72
CA ALA A 39 8.71 11.21 -12.88
C ALA A 39 7.26 11.36 -12.40
N VAL A 40 7.09 11.86 -11.18
CA VAL A 40 5.77 12.26 -10.65
C VAL A 40 5.38 13.56 -11.37
N PRO A 41 4.20 13.63 -12.01
CA PRO A 41 3.74 14.85 -12.69
C PRO A 41 3.71 16.06 -11.74
N SER A 42 4.11 17.23 -12.22
CA SER A 42 4.18 18.46 -11.41
C SER A 42 2.86 18.84 -10.75
N GLN A 43 1.73 18.58 -11.41
CA GLN A 43 0.39 18.80 -10.84
C GLN A 43 0.12 17.92 -9.61
N VAL A 44 0.52 16.65 -9.65
CA VAL A 44 0.40 15.73 -8.51
C VAL A 44 1.36 16.16 -7.38
N ALA A 45 2.59 16.51 -7.74
CA ALA A 45 3.59 16.99 -6.78
C ALA A 45 3.12 18.26 -6.05
N ALA A 46 2.53 19.21 -6.76
CA ALA A 46 1.99 20.45 -6.19
C ALA A 46 0.86 20.18 -5.17
N LEU A 47 -0.04 19.23 -5.46
CA LEU A 47 -1.11 18.84 -4.53
C LEU A 47 -0.55 18.19 -3.26
N VAL A 48 0.38 17.25 -3.42
CA VAL A 48 1.05 16.58 -2.30
C VAL A 48 1.83 17.59 -1.45
N MET A 49 2.54 18.52 -2.08
CA MET A 49 3.28 19.57 -1.39
C MET A 49 2.37 20.46 -0.53
N GLN A 50 1.17 20.82 -1.03
CA GLN A 50 0.20 21.57 -0.24
C GLN A 50 -0.25 20.84 1.01
N ASP A 51 -0.50 19.53 0.91
CA ASP A 51 -0.88 18.69 2.04
C ASP A 51 0.26 18.61 3.07
N LEU A 52 1.49 18.39 2.60
CA LEU A 52 2.69 18.34 3.47
C LEU A 52 2.96 19.67 4.18
N ILE A 53 2.79 20.81 3.50
CA ILE A 53 2.96 22.14 4.12
C ILE A 53 1.90 22.39 5.20
N LYS A 54 0.65 21.96 4.96
CA LYS A 54 -0.47 22.22 5.89
C LYS A 54 -0.45 21.34 7.13
N GLN A 55 -0.09 20.07 7.00
CA GLN A 55 -0.28 19.07 8.06
C GLN A 55 0.90 18.10 8.26
N GLY A 56 2.02 18.31 7.54
CA GLY A 56 3.23 17.49 7.67
C GLY A 56 3.11 16.05 7.10
N THR A 57 1.94 15.65 6.66
CA THR A 57 1.68 14.30 6.13
C THR A 57 0.62 14.35 5.04
N VAL A 58 0.59 13.32 4.21
CA VAL A 58 -0.45 13.15 3.17
C VAL A 58 -1.48 12.16 3.68
N VAL A 59 -2.68 12.66 3.98
CA VAL A 59 -3.82 11.86 4.38
C VAL A 59 -4.61 11.46 3.15
N ARG A 60 -4.88 10.17 2.99
CA ARG A 60 -5.67 9.63 1.88
C ARG A 60 -6.75 8.72 2.41
N SER A 61 -7.91 8.76 1.78
CA SER A 61 -8.96 7.81 2.09
C SER A 61 -8.74 6.47 1.39
N TYR A 62 -9.25 5.45 2.03
CA TYR A 62 -9.21 4.07 1.62
C TYR A 62 -10.62 3.50 1.54
N THR A 63 -10.86 2.69 0.52
CA THR A 63 -12.13 2.00 0.28
C THR A 63 -11.98 0.49 0.17
N GLY A 64 -10.79 0.03 -0.17
CA GLY A 64 -10.50 -1.37 -0.49
C GLY A 64 -10.83 -1.77 -1.94
N ILE A 65 -11.37 -0.87 -2.75
CA ILE A 65 -11.64 -1.15 -4.16
C ILE A 65 -10.34 -1.13 -4.96
N VAL A 66 -10.09 -2.20 -5.71
CA VAL A 66 -9.03 -2.27 -6.73
C VAL A 66 -9.70 -2.14 -8.09
N PRO A 67 -9.58 -0.98 -8.73
CA PRO A 67 -10.20 -0.74 -10.03
C PRO A 67 -9.41 -1.39 -11.16
N GLU A 68 -10.16 -1.84 -12.17
CA GLU A 68 -9.64 -2.36 -13.42
C GLU A 68 -10.32 -1.65 -14.60
N PRO A 69 -9.64 -1.54 -15.76
CA PRO A 69 -10.24 -0.96 -16.94
C PRO A 69 -11.27 -1.91 -17.57
N LEU A 70 -12.30 -1.36 -18.17
CA LEU A 70 -13.32 -2.14 -18.87
C LEU A 70 -12.89 -2.58 -20.28
N GLN A 71 -12.13 -1.75 -20.98
CA GLN A 71 -11.72 -1.96 -22.38
C GLN A 71 -12.89 -2.48 -23.25
N ASP A 72 -12.75 -3.65 -23.85
CA ASP A 72 -13.77 -4.22 -24.72
C ASP A 72 -14.86 -4.99 -23.96
N LEU A 73 -14.80 -5.01 -22.61
CA LEU A 73 -15.79 -5.67 -21.76
C LEU A 73 -17.13 -4.93 -21.72
N GLU A 74 -17.18 -3.65 -22.14
CA GLU A 74 -18.43 -2.86 -22.13
C GLU A 74 -19.56 -3.57 -22.86
N ARG A 75 -19.26 -4.27 -23.96
CA ARG A 75 -20.26 -5.02 -24.74
C ARG A 75 -20.88 -6.19 -23.95
N PHE A 76 -20.07 -6.86 -23.14
CA PHE A 76 -20.54 -7.95 -22.30
C PHE A 76 -21.46 -7.49 -21.17
N TYR A 77 -21.18 -6.30 -20.66
CA TYR A 77 -21.96 -5.69 -19.58
C TYR A 77 -23.09 -4.79 -20.09
N GLN A 78 -23.33 -4.75 -21.40
CA GLN A 78 -24.37 -3.93 -22.04
C GLN A 78 -24.30 -2.46 -21.62
N LEU A 79 -23.10 -1.92 -21.62
CA LEU A 79 -22.82 -0.52 -21.32
C LEU A 79 -22.56 0.27 -22.59
N GLU A 80 -22.85 1.57 -22.54
CA GLU A 80 -22.37 2.50 -23.54
C GLU A 80 -20.84 2.59 -23.50
N MET A 81 -20.22 2.92 -24.64
CA MET A 81 -18.78 3.14 -24.69
C MET A 81 -18.36 4.26 -23.72
N ASN A 82 -17.19 4.11 -23.11
CA ASN A 82 -16.61 5.06 -22.14
C ASN A 82 -17.48 5.25 -20.89
N THR A 83 -18.12 4.19 -20.42
CA THR A 83 -18.95 4.24 -19.22
C THR A 83 -18.54 3.16 -18.23
N GLY A 84 -18.22 3.58 -17.00
CA GLY A 84 -17.98 2.69 -15.87
C GLY A 84 -16.53 2.36 -15.61
N MET A 85 -16.31 1.70 -14.48
CA MET A 85 -15.05 1.20 -13.96
C MET A 85 -15.30 -0.17 -13.34
N LEU A 86 -14.56 -1.17 -13.75
CA LEU A 86 -14.67 -2.51 -13.20
C LEU A 86 -14.03 -2.57 -11.80
N ILE A 87 -14.70 -3.22 -10.86
CA ILE A 87 -14.07 -3.66 -9.61
C ILE A 87 -13.40 -5.00 -9.87
N GLY A 88 -12.09 -5.00 -10.05
CA GLY A 88 -11.30 -6.21 -10.31
C GLY A 88 -11.14 -7.07 -9.06
N SER A 89 -10.85 -6.43 -7.93
CA SER A 89 -10.81 -7.09 -6.62
C SER A 89 -11.18 -6.11 -5.50
N ILE A 90 -11.42 -6.65 -4.31
CA ILE A 90 -11.71 -5.84 -3.11
C ILE A 90 -10.89 -6.42 -1.97
N ASP A 91 -10.24 -5.55 -1.20
CA ASP A 91 -9.45 -5.95 -0.04
C ASP A 91 -10.37 -6.53 1.05
N PRO A 92 -10.07 -7.71 1.62
CA PRO A 92 -10.85 -8.29 2.71
C PRO A 92 -10.95 -7.34 3.93
N GLY A 93 -12.13 -7.29 4.56
CA GLY A 93 -12.38 -6.45 5.73
C GLY A 93 -12.34 -4.93 5.45
N SER A 94 -12.50 -4.54 4.18
CA SER A 94 -12.53 -3.14 3.77
C SER A 94 -13.95 -2.57 3.80
N PRO A 95 -14.10 -1.22 3.83
CA PRO A 95 -15.41 -0.57 3.74
C PRO A 95 -16.26 -1.02 2.55
N ALA A 96 -15.63 -1.28 1.42
CA ALA A 96 -16.31 -1.75 0.22
C ALA A 96 -16.93 -3.15 0.38
N VAL A 97 -16.21 -4.07 1.06
CA VAL A 97 -16.75 -5.42 1.39
C VAL A 97 -17.94 -5.30 2.34
N GLU A 98 -17.82 -4.50 3.39
CA GLU A 98 -18.90 -4.28 4.38
C GLU A 98 -20.14 -3.66 3.74
N ALA A 99 -19.95 -2.81 2.73
CA ALA A 99 -21.03 -2.24 1.93
C ALA A 99 -21.65 -3.22 0.92
N GLY A 100 -21.14 -4.46 0.82
CA GLY A 100 -21.68 -5.52 -0.04
C GLY A 100 -21.23 -5.42 -1.50
N LEU A 101 -20.20 -4.63 -1.81
CA LEU A 101 -19.55 -4.63 -3.13
C LEU A 101 -18.81 -5.95 -3.38
N ARG A 102 -18.66 -6.32 -4.64
CA ARG A 102 -18.05 -7.58 -5.08
C ARG A 102 -17.14 -7.36 -6.29
N PRO A 103 -16.11 -8.19 -6.46
CA PRO A 103 -15.41 -8.27 -7.75
C PRO A 103 -16.40 -8.55 -8.89
N GLY A 104 -16.23 -7.88 -10.02
CA GLY A 104 -17.16 -7.94 -11.15
C GLY A 104 -18.25 -6.86 -11.13
N ASP A 105 -18.40 -6.10 -10.06
CA ASP A 105 -19.28 -4.91 -10.05
C ASP A 105 -18.70 -3.82 -10.95
N ILE A 106 -19.55 -3.03 -11.58
CA ILE A 106 -19.16 -1.89 -12.40
C ILE A 106 -19.64 -0.62 -11.73
N VAL A 107 -18.71 0.26 -11.36
CA VAL A 107 -19.02 1.58 -10.80
C VAL A 107 -19.35 2.54 -11.93
N LEU A 108 -20.58 3.03 -12.00
CA LEU A 108 -21.05 3.98 -13.00
C LEU A 108 -20.82 5.44 -12.58
N THR A 109 -21.04 5.74 -11.30
CA THR A 109 -20.81 7.09 -10.76
C THR A 109 -20.12 7.02 -9.40
N ILE A 110 -19.35 8.07 -9.09
CA ILE A 110 -18.75 8.32 -7.77
C ILE A 110 -19.19 9.71 -7.32
N ASN A 111 -19.93 9.81 -6.20
CA ASN A 111 -20.53 11.05 -5.70
C ASN A 111 -21.33 11.80 -6.79
N GLY A 112 -22.13 11.06 -7.58
CA GLY A 112 -22.96 11.59 -8.66
C GLY A 112 -22.22 11.97 -9.94
N VAL A 113 -20.89 11.85 -9.98
CA VAL A 113 -20.08 12.13 -11.18
C VAL A 113 -19.80 10.83 -11.93
N ALA A 114 -20.10 10.78 -13.20
CA ALA A 114 -19.87 9.64 -14.08
C ALA A 114 -18.40 9.22 -14.10
N VAL A 115 -18.18 7.92 -14.24
CA VAL A 115 -16.85 7.28 -14.31
C VAL A 115 -16.64 6.76 -15.72
N ASP A 116 -15.47 7.03 -16.27
CA ASP A 116 -14.95 6.44 -17.49
C ASP A 116 -13.56 5.85 -17.20
N ALA A 117 -13.47 4.54 -17.21
CA ALA A 117 -12.25 3.80 -17.02
C ALA A 117 -12.11 2.70 -18.08
N ARG A 118 -12.25 3.08 -19.34
CA ARG A 118 -12.07 2.16 -20.45
C ARG A 118 -10.63 1.67 -20.56
N PHE A 119 -9.66 2.56 -20.37
CA PHE A 119 -8.24 2.27 -20.52
C PHE A 119 -7.48 2.39 -19.20
N PRO A 120 -6.34 1.67 -19.06
CA PRO A 120 -5.53 1.69 -17.83
C PRO A 120 -5.12 3.10 -17.36
N GLU A 121 -4.84 4.00 -18.29
CA GLU A 121 -4.44 5.39 -17.99
C GLU A 121 -5.55 6.25 -17.38
N GLN A 122 -6.80 5.82 -17.47
CA GLN A 122 -7.94 6.49 -16.85
C GLN A 122 -8.15 6.09 -15.37
N ILE A 123 -7.55 4.98 -14.93
CA ILE A 123 -7.64 4.50 -13.54
C ILE A 123 -6.99 5.45 -12.54
N PRO A 124 -5.74 5.93 -12.71
CA PRO A 124 -5.09 6.78 -11.71
C PRO A 124 -5.84 8.07 -11.36
N PRO A 125 -6.45 8.82 -12.30
CA PRO A 125 -7.29 9.97 -11.97
C PRO A 125 -8.50 9.63 -11.08
N ILE A 126 -9.14 8.47 -11.31
CA ILE A 126 -10.27 8.00 -10.52
C ILE A 126 -9.82 7.62 -9.11
N GLN A 127 -8.74 6.84 -8.99
CA GLN A 127 -8.14 6.50 -7.70
C GLN A 127 -7.76 7.76 -6.91
N HIS A 128 -7.16 8.75 -7.58
CA HIS A 128 -6.82 10.02 -6.95
C HIS A 128 -8.06 10.77 -6.44
N ARG A 129 -9.16 10.78 -7.21
CA ARG A 129 -10.43 11.37 -6.80
C ARG A 129 -10.99 10.70 -5.54
N ILE A 130 -10.99 9.36 -5.49
CA ILE A 130 -11.42 8.60 -4.31
C ILE A 130 -10.51 8.91 -3.11
N ALA A 131 -9.19 8.89 -3.29
CA ALA A 131 -8.22 9.12 -2.24
C ALA A 131 -8.30 10.52 -1.60
N ARG A 132 -8.89 11.51 -2.29
CA ARG A 132 -9.10 12.88 -1.80
C ARG A 132 -10.44 13.09 -1.10
N VAL A 133 -11.34 12.12 -1.11
CA VAL A 133 -12.55 12.18 -0.29
C VAL A 133 -12.10 12.26 1.18
N PRO A 134 -12.63 13.15 2.02
CA PRO A 134 -12.20 13.22 3.42
C PRO A 134 -12.36 11.87 4.13
N VAL A 135 -11.35 11.48 4.91
CA VAL A 135 -11.39 10.23 5.69
C VAL A 135 -12.59 10.24 6.66
N GLY A 136 -13.31 9.13 6.72
CA GLY A 136 -14.52 8.97 7.54
C GLY A 136 -15.77 9.58 6.92
N SER A 137 -15.67 10.24 5.75
CA SER A 137 -16.86 10.76 5.07
C SER A 137 -17.51 9.72 4.15
N LYS A 138 -18.77 9.96 3.82
CA LYS A 138 -19.53 9.10 2.92
C LYS A 138 -19.00 9.17 1.49
N LEU A 139 -18.88 8.01 0.87
CA LEU A 139 -18.69 7.82 -0.55
C LEU A 139 -19.95 7.18 -1.12
N ALA A 140 -20.58 7.83 -2.08
CA ALA A 140 -21.76 7.33 -2.76
C ALA A 140 -21.38 6.80 -4.15
N LEU A 141 -21.75 5.57 -4.44
CA LEU A 141 -21.51 4.91 -5.73
C LEU A 141 -22.83 4.50 -6.36
N THR A 142 -22.96 4.67 -7.67
CA THR A 142 -23.96 3.93 -8.46
C THR A 142 -23.26 2.76 -9.10
N VAL A 143 -23.78 1.58 -8.91
CA VAL A 143 -23.11 0.31 -9.27
C VAL A 143 -24.05 -0.53 -10.12
N LYS A 144 -23.50 -1.15 -11.17
CA LYS A 144 -24.18 -2.18 -11.97
C LYS A 144 -23.59 -3.55 -11.63
N ARG A 145 -24.50 -4.51 -11.34
CA ARG A 145 -24.18 -5.93 -11.11
C ARG A 145 -25.11 -6.78 -11.96
N GLY A 146 -24.62 -7.36 -13.03
CA GLY A 146 -25.46 -7.95 -14.08
C GLY A 146 -26.39 -6.89 -14.66
N ASP A 147 -27.70 -7.20 -14.69
CA ASP A 147 -28.72 -6.28 -15.22
C ASP A 147 -29.27 -5.29 -14.17
N ARG A 148 -28.78 -5.31 -12.95
CA ARG A 148 -29.31 -4.48 -11.86
C ARG A 148 -28.37 -3.31 -11.59
N GLU A 149 -28.96 -2.11 -11.53
CA GLU A 149 -28.30 -0.91 -11.02
C GLU A 149 -28.81 -0.62 -9.59
N PHE A 150 -27.91 -0.22 -8.71
CA PHE A 150 -28.23 0.13 -7.33
C PHE A 150 -27.23 1.13 -6.78
N ALA A 151 -27.67 1.91 -5.80
CA ALA A 151 -26.81 2.82 -5.06
C ALA A 151 -26.19 2.12 -3.83
N VAL A 152 -24.93 2.42 -3.57
CA VAL A 152 -24.21 1.98 -2.38
C VAL A 152 -23.56 3.19 -1.73
N GLU A 153 -23.71 3.33 -0.43
CA GLU A 153 -23.03 4.36 0.37
C GLU A 153 -22.27 3.71 1.52
N PHE A 154 -21.05 4.16 1.75
CA PHE A 154 -20.23 3.74 2.89
C PHE A 154 -19.24 4.83 3.27
N ASN A 155 -18.71 4.77 4.48
CA ASN A 155 -17.69 5.71 4.92
C ASN A 155 -16.31 5.25 4.49
N THR A 156 -15.48 6.19 4.04
CA THR A 156 -14.08 5.91 3.75
C THR A 156 -13.27 5.76 5.03
N GLU A 157 -12.20 5.00 4.99
CA GLU A 157 -11.23 4.87 6.08
C GLU A 157 -9.91 5.57 5.74
N LEU A 158 -9.02 5.67 6.71
CA LEU A 158 -7.66 6.14 6.49
C LEU A 158 -6.86 5.10 5.70
N LEU A 159 -6.28 5.52 4.57
CA LEU A 159 -5.26 4.71 3.92
C LEU A 159 -4.00 4.71 4.80
N GLU A 160 -3.71 3.58 5.42
CA GLU A 160 -2.47 3.42 6.17
C GLU A 160 -1.26 3.67 5.27
N SER A 161 -0.23 4.30 5.83
CA SER A 161 1.04 4.43 5.13
C SER A 161 1.52 3.04 4.69
N ARG A 162 1.96 2.92 3.43
CA ARG A 162 2.67 1.70 2.98
C ARG A 162 3.92 1.45 3.81
N ILE A 163 4.48 2.52 4.36
CA ILE A 163 5.60 2.50 5.27
C ILE A 163 4.97 2.44 6.67
N GLY A 164 4.73 1.23 7.19
CA GLY A 164 4.39 1.03 8.59
C GLY A 164 5.48 1.60 9.50
N GLU A 165 5.16 1.79 10.78
CA GLU A 165 6.12 2.22 11.77
C GLU A 165 7.34 1.29 11.78
N GLU A 166 8.54 1.86 11.62
CA GLU A 166 9.80 1.13 11.65
C GLU A 166 10.46 1.26 13.02
N TRP A 167 11.15 0.20 13.42
CA TRP A 167 11.94 0.20 14.65
C TRP A 167 13.16 -0.68 14.53
N ALA A 168 14.28 -0.22 15.12
CA ALA A 168 15.52 -0.98 15.22
C ALA A 168 15.74 -1.45 16.65
N PHE A 169 16.06 -2.73 16.82
CA PHE A 169 16.43 -3.38 18.06
C PHE A 169 17.93 -3.62 18.02
N GLU A 170 18.70 -2.66 18.54
CA GLU A 170 20.15 -2.60 18.36
C GLU A 170 20.86 -3.83 18.93
N ALA A 171 20.55 -4.25 20.16
CA ALA A 171 21.18 -5.41 20.77
C ALA A 171 20.88 -6.72 20.03
N TRP A 172 19.73 -6.80 19.34
CA TRP A 172 19.38 -7.97 18.53
C TRP A 172 19.91 -7.86 17.08
N GLY A 173 20.35 -6.67 16.65
CA GLY A 173 20.73 -6.39 15.26
C GLY A 173 19.56 -6.57 14.29
N LEU A 174 18.34 -6.21 14.71
CA LEU A 174 17.10 -6.47 14.02
C LEU A 174 16.37 -5.16 13.72
N SER A 175 16.07 -4.91 12.46
CA SER A 175 15.17 -3.81 12.05
C SER A 175 13.87 -4.39 11.52
N VAL A 176 12.77 -3.86 12.00
CA VAL A 176 11.42 -4.33 11.63
C VAL A 176 10.50 -3.20 11.25
N ARG A 177 9.42 -3.54 10.58
CA ARG A 177 8.33 -2.64 10.23
C ARG A 177 6.99 -3.30 10.56
N LYS A 178 6.03 -2.55 11.10
CA LYS A 178 4.67 -3.05 11.29
C LYS A 178 4.07 -3.48 9.95
N VAL A 179 3.40 -4.64 9.94
CA VAL A 179 2.69 -5.11 8.73
C VAL A 179 1.50 -4.18 8.49
N SER A 180 1.52 -3.44 7.37
CA SER A 180 0.40 -2.64 6.90
C SER A 180 -0.53 -3.47 6.01
N ARG A 181 -1.77 -2.99 5.77
CA ARG A 181 -2.71 -3.63 4.82
C ARG A 181 -2.09 -3.83 3.44
N ALA A 182 -1.32 -2.85 2.96
CA ALA A 182 -0.65 -2.93 1.67
C ALA A 182 0.41 -4.05 1.65
N VAL A 183 1.23 -4.15 2.70
CA VAL A 183 2.24 -5.21 2.83
C VAL A 183 1.59 -6.58 2.95
N ALA A 184 0.51 -6.71 3.75
CA ALA A 184 -0.22 -7.96 3.89
C ALA A 184 -0.79 -8.45 2.55
N ARG A 185 -1.38 -7.55 1.76
CA ARG A 185 -1.92 -7.88 0.44
C ARG A 185 -0.84 -8.26 -0.56
N GLU A 186 0.24 -7.46 -0.68
CA GLU A 186 1.34 -7.72 -1.60
C GLU A 186 2.07 -9.02 -1.27
N GLY A 187 2.24 -9.31 0.03
CA GLY A 187 2.86 -10.54 0.53
C GLY A 187 1.89 -11.71 0.65
N GLN A 188 0.61 -11.54 0.30
CA GLN A 188 -0.44 -12.58 0.48
C GLN A 188 -0.45 -13.15 1.90
N LEU A 189 -0.24 -12.27 2.90
CA LEU A 189 -0.19 -12.69 4.30
C LEU A 189 -1.60 -12.99 4.82
N PRO A 190 -1.75 -13.96 5.73
CA PRO A 190 -3.05 -14.36 6.26
C PRO A 190 -3.71 -13.31 7.16
N SER A 191 -2.92 -12.36 7.69
CA SER A 191 -3.40 -11.26 8.54
C SER A 191 -2.47 -10.05 8.47
N GLN A 192 -2.88 -8.95 9.10
CA GLN A 192 -2.05 -7.75 9.29
C GLN A 192 -1.26 -7.80 10.61
N ASP A 193 -1.35 -8.90 11.35
CA ASP A 193 -0.64 -9.05 12.61
C ASP A 193 0.83 -9.38 12.36
N GLY A 194 1.66 -8.92 13.28
CA GLY A 194 3.08 -9.13 13.22
C GLY A 194 3.86 -7.93 12.69
N VAL A 195 5.15 -8.17 12.54
CA VAL A 195 6.11 -7.22 12.00
C VAL A 195 6.94 -7.89 10.92
N ILE A 196 7.20 -7.19 9.82
CA ILE A 196 8.11 -7.66 8.78
C ILE A 196 9.54 -7.25 9.10
N VAL A 197 10.46 -8.17 8.99
CA VAL A 197 11.91 -7.91 9.12
C VAL A 197 12.38 -7.16 7.87
N ILE A 198 12.92 -5.97 8.04
CA ILE A 198 13.45 -5.14 6.96
C ILE A 198 14.98 -5.13 6.93
N GLY A 199 15.63 -5.53 8.01
CA GLY A 199 17.08 -5.64 8.09
C GLY A 199 17.53 -6.55 9.22
N VAL A 200 18.65 -7.27 8.96
CA VAL A 200 19.32 -8.13 9.92
C VAL A 200 20.82 -7.83 9.83
N GLN A 201 21.41 -7.46 10.96
CA GLN A 201 22.84 -7.13 11.02
C GLN A 201 23.66 -8.39 11.27
N SER A 202 24.68 -8.63 10.43
CA SER A 202 25.58 -9.78 10.53
C SER A 202 26.26 -9.83 11.90
N ALA A 203 26.46 -11.04 12.42
CA ALA A 203 27.07 -11.35 13.73
C ALA A 203 26.26 -10.96 14.98
N PHE A 204 25.04 -10.43 14.80
CA PHE A 204 24.11 -10.16 15.90
C PHE A 204 23.15 -11.33 16.14
N PRO A 205 22.48 -11.39 17.32
CA PRO A 205 21.59 -12.48 17.70
C PRO A 205 20.52 -12.84 16.65
N SER A 206 19.94 -11.86 15.96
CA SER A 206 18.95 -12.12 14.92
C SER A 206 19.52 -12.86 13.70
N ALA A 207 20.74 -12.48 13.25
CA ALA A 207 21.41 -13.16 12.15
C ALA A 207 21.85 -14.58 12.56
N LEU A 208 22.39 -14.73 13.78
CA LEU A 208 22.82 -16.02 14.32
C LEU A 208 21.64 -16.97 14.53
N ALA A 209 20.46 -16.44 14.85
CA ALA A 209 19.22 -17.22 14.91
C ALA A 209 18.71 -17.66 13.52
N GLY A 210 19.17 -17.04 12.43
CA GLY A 210 18.77 -17.38 11.07
C GLY A 210 17.60 -16.56 10.52
N LEU A 211 17.32 -15.37 11.09
CA LEU A 211 16.35 -14.43 10.53
C LEU A 211 16.90 -13.78 9.27
N HIS A 212 15.99 -13.44 8.34
CA HIS A 212 16.30 -12.75 7.10
C HIS A 212 15.33 -11.60 6.85
N ALA A 213 15.75 -10.63 6.06
CA ALA A 213 14.83 -9.62 5.53
C ALA A 213 13.70 -10.28 4.72
N GLY A 214 12.48 -9.82 4.92
CA GLY A 214 11.26 -10.41 4.35
C GLY A 214 10.54 -11.39 5.27
N ASP A 215 11.14 -11.84 6.36
CA ASP A 215 10.45 -12.63 7.38
C ASP A 215 9.35 -11.83 8.06
N VAL A 216 8.23 -12.47 8.39
CA VAL A 216 7.17 -11.85 9.19
C VAL A 216 7.11 -12.56 10.55
N ILE A 217 7.46 -11.83 11.60
CA ILE A 217 7.36 -12.32 12.98
C ILE A 217 5.91 -12.22 13.41
N THR A 218 5.28 -13.37 13.66
CA THR A 218 3.85 -13.49 14.00
C THR A 218 3.59 -13.70 15.48
N LYS A 219 4.54 -14.34 16.19
CA LYS A 219 4.46 -14.56 17.64
C LYS A 219 5.81 -14.38 18.31
N ILE A 220 5.78 -14.00 19.57
CA ILE A 220 6.91 -13.95 20.47
C ILE A 220 6.57 -14.72 21.76
N ASN A 221 7.41 -15.70 22.13
CA ASN A 221 7.19 -16.57 23.30
C ASN A 221 5.78 -17.18 23.35
N GLY A 222 5.23 -17.57 22.17
CA GLY A 222 3.90 -18.14 22.03
C GLY A 222 2.75 -17.13 22.01
N VAL A 223 3.01 -15.86 22.29
CA VAL A 223 2.01 -14.78 22.27
C VAL A 223 1.94 -14.14 20.89
N ARG A 224 0.72 -13.99 20.32
CA ARG A 224 0.50 -13.35 19.02
C ARG A 224 0.93 -11.89 19.05
N LEU A 225 1.58 -11.45 18.00
CA LEU A 225 2.10 -10.11 17.84
C LEU A 225 1.09 -9.25 17.07
N GLU A 226 0.25 -8.51 17.78
CA GLU A 226 -0.77 -7.64 17.19
C GLU A 226 -0.26 -6.21 16.97
N SER A 227 0.81 -5.83 17.66
CA SER A 227 1.40 -4.50 17.58
C SER A 227 2.93 -4.52 17.70
N LEU A 228 3.58 -3.50 17.14
CA LEU A 228 5.02 -3.29 17.31
C LEU A 228 5.39 -3.04 18.78
N ASN A 229 4.50 -2.44 19.58
CA ASN A 229 4.77 -2.17 21.00
C ASN A 229 4.98 -3.45 21.81
N GLN A 230 4.26 -4.54 21.50
CA GLN A 230 4.49 -5.83 22.17
C GLN A 230 5.93 -6.36 21.94
N LEU A 231 6.48 -6.15 20.74
CA LEU A 231 7.87 -6.53 20.46
C LEU A 231 8.86 -5.60 21.18
N LYS A 232 8.57 -4.28 21.25
CA LYS A 232 9.36 -3.32 22.03
C LYS A 232 9.39 -3.68 23.52
N ASP A 233 8.24 -4.06 24.09
CA ASP A 233 8.14 -4.47 25.50
C ASP A 233 8.92 -5.75 25.77
N ALA A 234 8.86 -6.72 24.87
CA ALA A 234 9.63 -7.95 24.99
C ALA A 234 11.14 -7.70 24.89
N TYR A 235 11.55 -6.81 23.98
CA TYR A 235 12.95 -6.37 23.86
C TYR A 235 13.45 -5.70 25.15
N ALA A 236 12.70 -4.73 25.68
CA ALA A 236 13.05 -4.02 26.91
C ALA A 236 13.19 -4.96 28.12
N LYS A 237 12.32 -5.97 28.22
CA LYS A 237 12.44 -7.01 29.26
C LYS A 237 13.71 -7.86 29.07
N CYS A 238 14.04 -8.17 27.82
CA CYS A 238 15.23 -8.95 27.49
C CYS A 238 16.54 -8.18 27.75
N GLU A 239 16.56 -6.85 27.59
CA GLU A 239 17.71 -6.01 27.96
C GLU A 239 17.94 -5.99 29.49
N GLN A 240 16.88 -6.05 30.30
CA GLN A 240 16.99 -6.08 31.75
C GLN A 240 17.37 -7.46 32.27
N GLU A 241 16.85 -8.52 31.67
CA GLU A 241 17.11 -9.91 32.03
C GLU A 241 17.27 -10.73 30.75
N PRO A 242 18.54 -10.92 30.29
CA PRO A 242 18.81 -11.68 29.06
C PRO A 242 18.26 -13.09 29.12
N LYS A 243 17.27 -13.40 28.32
CA LYS A 243 16.64 -14.72 28.19
C LYS A 243 16.46 -15.05 26.72
N GLU A 244 16.49 -16.33 26.40
CA GLU A 244 16.16 -16.81 25.07
C GLU A 244 14.73 -16.41 24.70
N VAL A 245 14.55 -15.95 23.45
CA VAL A 245 13.26 -15.50 22.92
C VAL A 245 12.87 -16.40 21.76
N LEU A 246 11.73 -17.07 21.89
CA LEU A 246 11.16 -17.88 20.82
C LEU A 246 10.34 -16.98 19.88
N LEU A 247 10.71 -17.00 18.60
CA LEU A 247 9.98 -16.29 17.54
C LEU A 247 9.30 -17.31 16.62
N GLU A 248 7.99 -17.11 16.36
CA GLU A 248 7.29 -17.76 15.26
C GLU A 248 7.31 -16.81 14.08
N VAL A 249 7.75 -17.31 12.95
CA VAL A 249 8.03 -16.51 11.75
C VAL A 249 7.36 -17.12 10.54
N LEU A 250 6.69 -16.32 9.74
CA LEU A 250 6.20 -16.71 8.44
C LEU A 250 7.23 -16.32 7.38
N ARG A 251 7.78 -17.30 6.67
CA ARG A 251 8.71 -17.15 5.54
C ARG A 251 8.19 -17.94 4.35
N ASN A 252 7.94 -17.28 3.23
CA ASN A 252 7.41 -17.93 2.01
C ASN A 252 6.21 -18.85 2.30
N HIS A 253 5.23 -18.35 3.03
CA HIS A 253 3.99 -19.05 3.45
C HIS A 253 4.23 -20.26 4.38
N SER A 254 5.45 -20.47 4.86
CA SER A 254 5.80 -21.54 5.82
C SER A 254 6.05 -20.96 7.20
N VAL A 255 5.52 -21.62 8.23
CA VAL A 255 5.75 -21.24 9.63
C VAL A 255 7.05 -21.88 10.09
N LEU A 256 7.96 -21.04 10.57
CA LEU A 256 9.28 -21.44 11.12
C LEU A 256 9.41 -20.93 12.55
N TYR A 257 10.26 -21.57 13.32
CA TYR A 257 10.56 -21.19 14.69
C TYR A 257 12.04 -20.90 14.85
N PHE A 258 12.36 -19.76 15.45
CA PHE A 258 13.74 -19.34 15.72
C PHE A 258 13.88 -18.99 17.18
N VAL A 259 15.02 -19.39 17.77
CA VAL A 259 15.41 -19.01 19.13
C VAL A 259 16.47 -17.93 19.03
N LEU A 260 16.12 -16.74 19.44
CA LEU A 260 17.02 -15.61 19.54
C LEU A 260 17.70 -15.65 20.91
N LYS A 261 19.02 -15.63 20.90
CA LYS A 261 19.88 -15.67 22.11
C LYS A 261 20.56 -14.31 22.22
N PRO A 262 20.06 -13.43 23.10
CA PRO A 262 20.60 -12.07 23.28
C PRO A 262 22.02 -12.08 23.81
#